data_98b3887812a73181226c9e10ccc65322
#
_entry.id   98b3887812a73181226c9e10ccc65322
#
_cell.length_a   1.000
_cell.length_b   1.000
_cell.length_c   1.000
_cell.angle_alpha   90.00
_cell.angle_beta   90.00
_cell.angle_gamma   90.00
#
_symmetry.space_group_name_H-M   'P 1'
#
loop_
_entity.id
_entity.type
_entity.pdbx_description
1 polymer ?
#
loop_
_entity_poly.entity_id
_entity_poly.type
_entity_poly.pdbx_seq_one_letter_code
_entity_poly.pdbx_strand_id
1 'polypeptide(L)'
;MKFLGKLILWLLVTLLLVIIGAWFLLQTHWGARQASAWLSNGTGWQVSFDEMEHDFSSPLHVQLRNVTFGREGKPATLVAKTVDIGFSTRQFSDPLHADEIVLNDGTLNLSPHSADLPFAADRLMLRNMAFNSPETGWALSAQRVTGGVSPWTPEAGNVLGKTAQIQMSAGSMTLNGVEASNVLIQGKIDQGEVTLSTLGADVARGTLTGNAKRSADGSWRVDNLQLNEIRLQSPASLTEFFAPLTTVPSLQIGRLDITDARLQGPDWAVTDLDLSLRNLTLSHGGWQSEDGTLSMNASEFIYGSLHLFDPILNAEFSPQGIALRQFSSRWEGGMVRTSGNWLRARNALVLDDTAFAGLEYTLPANWKQLWMTPLPAWLQSLTLKKFSASRNLIIDVDPAFPWQITALDGYGGELQLVKNGSWGVWNGSATLNAAAATFNRIDVRRPSLKLNATASTVNITELSAFTERGILQATAAVSQLPQRQVNLSFSGRGVPLNILQAWGWPSLPISGDGNLQLTASGSVQADAPLKPTVNGQLSAVNM
;
A
#
# COMPACT_ATOMS: atom_id res chain seq x y z
N MET A 1 79.74 32.15 -21.60
CA MET A 1 78.94 30.96 -21.32
C MET A 1 78.94 30.52 -19.85
N LYS A 2 80.04 30.53 -19.11
CA LYS A 2 80.06 30.17 -17.70
C LYS A 2 79.25 31.09 -16.79
N PHE A 3 79.12 32.40 -17.10
CA PHE A 3 78.33 33.35 -16.35
C PHE A 3 76.80 33.10 -16.53
N LEU A 4 76.37 32.82 -17.76
CA LEU A 4 75.01 32.52 -18.06
C LEU A 4 74.50 31.22 -17.39
N GLY A 5 75.38 30.20 -17.36
CA GLY A 5 75.12 28.95 -16.66
C GLY A 5 74.94 29.11 -15.14
N LYS A 6 75.79 29.96 -14.52
CA LYS A 6 75.70 30.32 -13.11
C LYS A 6 74.41 31.11 -12.81
N LEU A 7 74.00 32.03 -13.68
CA LEU A 7 72.76 32.80 -13.53
C LEU A 7 71.52 31.92 -13.61
N ILE A 8 71.50 30.98 -14.56
CA ILE A 8 70.43 29.99 -14.69
C ILE A 8 70.39 29.11 -13.45
N LEU A 9 71.51 28.65 -12.95
CA LEU A 9 71.59 27.84 -11.73
C LEU A 9 71.01 28.61 -10.52
N TRP A 10 71.41 29.87 -10.34
CA TRP A 10 70.91 30.71 -9.26
C TRP A 10 69.36 30.95 -9.38
N LEU A 11 68.88 31.15 -10.59
CA LEU A 11 67.46 31.31 -10.84
C LEU A 11 66.67 30.01 -10.47
N LEU A 12 67.21 28.85 -10.86
CA LEU A 12 66.61 27.57 -10.53
C LEU A 12 66.64 27.28 -9.02
N VAL A 13 67.75 27.61 -8.34
CA VAL A 13 67.85 27.45 -6.88
C VAL A 13 66.90 28.40 -6.17
N THR A 14 66.80 29.65 -6.62
CA THR A 14 65.86 30.65 -6.06
C THR A 14 64.43 30.22 -6.28
N LEU A 15 64.07 29.74 -7.47
CA LEU A 15 62.76 29.20 -7.78
C LEU A 15 62.43 27.97 -6.89
N LEU A 16 63.37 27.07 -6.71
CA LEU A 16 63.21 25.91 -5.85
C LEU A 16 62.98 26.33 -4.40
N LEU A 17 63.74 27.29 -3.89
CA LEU A 17 63.59 27.83 -2.53
C LEU A 17 62.23 28.52 -2.35
N VAL A 18 61.77 29.26 -3.35
CA VAL A 18 60.43 29.89 -3.33
C VAL A 18 59.34 28.83 -3.30
N ILE A 19 59.47 27.78 -4.09
CA ILE A 19 58.53 26.64 -4.11
C ILE A 19 58.50 25.97 -2.75
N ILE A 20 59.67 25.66 -2.17
CA ILE A 20 59.78 25.03 -0.84
C ILE A 20 59.18 25.94 0.23
N GLY A 21 59.48 27.25 0.20
CA GLY A 21 58.93 28.24 1.13
C GLY A 21 57.44 28.36 1.03
N ALA A 22 56.91 28.42 -0.19
CA ALA A 22 55.47 28.45 -0.44
C ALA A 22 54.80 27.16 0.08
N TRP A 23 55.46 26.00 -0.10
CA TRP A 23 54.95 24.73 0.39
C TRP A 23 54.84 24.70 1.91
N PHE A 24 55.85 25.18 2.64
CA PHE A 24 55.80 25.31 4.09
C PHE A 24 54.78 26.33 4.57
N LEU A 25 54.63 27.46 3.90
CA LEU A 25 53.66 28.51 4.22
C LEU A 25 52.21 28.00 4.06
N LEU A 26 51.94 27.23 3.02
CA LEU A 26 50.62 26.66 2.78
C LEU A 26 50.18 25.66 3.85
N GLN A 27 51.11 25.05 4.56
CA GLN A 27 50.84 24.14 5.67
C GLN A 27 50.56 24.86 7.00
N THR A 28 50.73 26.18 7.07
CA THR A 28 50.40 26.96 8.25
C THR A 28 48.94 27.40 8.27
N HIS A 29 48.43 27.76 9.45
CA HIS A 29 47.08 28.33 9.58
C HIS A 29 46.91 29.63 8.78
N TRP A 30 47.99 30.43 8.69
CA TRP A 30 47.96 31.65 7.87
C TRP A 30 47.80 31.32 6.39
N GLY A 31 48.55 30.37 5.87
CA GLY A 31 48.43 29.89 4.49
C GLY A 31 47.04 29.33 4.17
N ALA A 32 46.50 28.56 5.09
CA ALA A 32 45.14 28.01 4.96
C ALA A 32 44.09 29.14 4.87
N ARG A 33 44.21 30.17 5.69
CA ARG A 33 43.30 31.34 5.62
C ARG A 33 43.43 32.09 4.31
N GLN A 34 44.61 32.28 3.79
CA GLN A 34 44.82 32.98 2.51
C GLN A 34 44.26 32.17 1.34
N ALA A 35 44.51 30.87 1.33
CA ALA A 35 43.96 29.98 0.32
C ALA A 35 42.41 29.93 0.38
N SER A 36 41.84 29.88 1.58
CA SER A 36 40.39 29.93 1.79
C SER A 36 39.79 31.19 1.25
N ALA A 37 40.40 32.34 1.54
CA ALA A 37 39.95 33.64 1.06
C ALA A 37 40.01 33.74 -0.49
N TRP A 38 41.08 33.23 -1.08
CA TRP A 38 41.23 33.18 -2.52
C TRP A 38 40.20 32.30 -3.21
N LEU A 39 39.93 31.10 -2.67
CA LEU A 39 38.92 30.21 -3.20
C LEU A 39 37.50 30.73 -3.04
N SER A 40 37.24 31.54 -2.01
CA SER A 40 35.93 32.12 -1.74
C SER A 40 35.66 33.38 -2.57
N ASN A 41 36.66 34.02 -3.12
CA ASN A 41 36.55 35.32 -3.75
C ASN A 41 35.84 35.23 -5.12
N GLY A 42 34.71 35.91 -5.25
CA GLY A 42 34.00 36.06 -6.51
C GLY A 42 33.14 34.88 -6.95
N THR A 43 33.03 33.83 -6.15
CA THR A 43 32.28 32.62 -6.52
C THR A 43 30.88 32.57 -5.90
N GLY A 44 30.59 33.38 -4.87
CA GLY A 44 29.39 33.27 -4.06
C GLY A 44 29.42 32.09 -3.05
N TRP A 45 30.49 31.31 -3.07
CA TRP A 45 30.75 30.21 -2.16
C TRP A 45 31.83 30.59 -1.16
N GLN A 46 31.68 30.12 0.09
CA GLN A 46 32.69 30.29 1.12
C GLN A 46 33.34 28.96 1.43
N VAL A 47 34.66 28.94 1.38
CA VAL A 47 35.49 27.80 1.75
C VAL A 47 36.36 28.23 2.92
N SER A 48 36.37 27.46 4.00
CA SER A 48 37.32 27.66 5.11
C SER A 48 37.89 26.33 5.55
N PHE A 49 39.16 26.34 5.91
CA PHE A 49 39.83 25.18 6.47
C PHE A 49 40.97 25.67 7.38
N ASP A 50 41.35 24.86 8.39
CA ASP A 50 42.33 25.25 9.39
C ASP A 50 43.78 25.02 8.94
N GLU A 51 44.01 23.90 8.27
CA GLU A 51 45.32 23.48 7.84
C GLU A 51 45.27 22.84 6.46
N MET A 52 46.34 23.03 5.71
CA MET A 52 46.60 22.36 4.45
C MET A 52 47.87 21.52 4.60
N GLU A 53 47.77 20.23 4.50
CA GLU A 53 48.91 19.33 4.54
C GLU A 53 49.25 18.82 3.16
N HIS A 54 50.54 18.67 2.94
CA HIS A 54 51.09 18.26 1.66
C HIS A 54 52.31 17.36 1.93
N ASP A 55 52.34 16.17 1.34
CA ASP A 55 53.40 15.21 1.55
C ASP A 55 54.35 15.22 0.35
N PHE A 56 55.66 15.22 0.62
CA PHE A 56 56.67 15.13 -0.43
C PHE A 56 56.60 13.83 -1.23
N SER A 57 56.18 12.74 -0.61
CA SER A 57 56.04 11.45 -1.30
C SER A 57 54.82 11.42 -2.25
N SER A 58 53.86 12.32 -2.07
CA SER A 58 52.68 12.45 -2.90
C SER A 58 52.41 13.91 -3.21
N PRO A 59 53.26 14.57 -4.03
CA PRO A 59 53.21 16.01 -4.24
C PRO A 59 51.95 16.49 -4.95
N LEU A 60 51.16 15.57 -5.52
CA LEU A 60 49.91 15.87 -6.21
C LEU A 60 48.67 15.63 -5.33
N HIS A 61 48.85 15.30 -4.05
CA HIS A 61 47.80 15.16 -3.07
C HIS A 61 47.89 16.24 -2.00
N VAL A 62 46.77 16.86 -1.70
CA VAL A 62 46.60 17.87 -0.67
C VAL A 62 45.52 17.42 0.31
N GLN A 63 45.78 17.51 1.59
CA GLN A 63 44.81 17.26 2.64
C GLN A 63 44.45 18.57 3.32
N LEU A 64 43.14 18.89 3.33
CA LEU A 64 42.59 20.04 4.05
C LEU A 64 41.93 19.53 5.34
N ARG A 65 42.16 20.25 6.45
CA ARG A 65 41.58 19.89 7.76
C ARG A 65 40.49 20.87 8.18
N ASN A 66 39.48 20.33 8.82
CA ASN A 66 38.32 21.08 9.36
C ASN A 66 37.70 21.99 8.29
N VAL A 67 37.29 21.38 7.19
CA VAL A 67 36.78 22.07 6.02
C VAL A 67 35.30 22.41 6.24
N THR A 68 34.97 23.66 5.97
CA THR A 68 33.58 24.15 5.88
C THR A 68 33.38 24.78 4.51
N PHE A 69 32.33 24.36 3.81
CA PHE A 69 32.00 24.83 2.48
C PHE A 69 30.51 25.13 2.39
N GLY A 70 30.15 26.29 1.86
CA GLY A 70 28.75 26.65 1.70
C GLY A 70 28.58 27.99 0.99
N ARG A 71 27.35 28.40 0.78
CA ARG A 71 27.02 29.72 0.25
C ARG A 71 27.11 30.75 1.35
N GLU A 72 27.53 31.96 0.96
CA GLU A 72 27.63 33.10 1.86
C GLU A 72 26.28 33.39 2.52
N GLY A 73 26.28 33.50 3.85
CA GLY A 73 25.10 33.81 4.64
C GLY A 73 24.11 32.64 4.80
N LYS A 74 24.44 31.43 4.37
CA LYS A 74 23.60 30.23 4.50
C LYS A 74 24.30 29.13 5.29
N PRO A 75 23.55 28.14 5.85
CA PRO A 75 24.16 26.99 6.50
C PRO A 75 25.13 26.26 5.58
N ALA A 76 26.18 25.69 6.15
CA ALA A 76 27.21 24.98 5.41
C ALA A 76 26.66 23.79 4.62
N THR A 77 26.99 23.72 3.33
CA THR A 77 26.66 22.55 2.50
C THR A 77 27.53 21.35 2.86
N LEU A 78 28.81 21.58 3.12
CA LEU A 78 29.78 20.56 3.51
C LEU A 78 30.50 20.97 4.78
N VAL A 79 30.56 20.07 5.73
CA VAL A 79 31.48 20.13 6.86
C VAL A 79 32.20 18.79 6.90
N ALA A 80 33.54 18.80 6.82
CA ALA A 80 34.33 17.58 6.83
C ALA A 80 35.53 17.74 7.72
N LYS A 81 35.89 16.69 8.46
CA LYS A 81 37.13 16.69 9.27
C LYS A 81 38.34 16.79 8.41
N THR A 82 38.39 16.05 7.30
CA THR A 82 39.42 16.13 6.29
C THR A 82 38.85 16.02 4.89
N VAL A 83 39.49 16.73 3.95
CA VAL A 83 39.22 16.60 2.51
C VAL A 83 40.57 16.34 1.84
N ASP A 84 40.68 15.21 1.16
CA ASP A 84 41.87 14.86 0.38
C ASP A 84 41.57 15.18 -1.09
N ILE A 85 42.45 15.94 -1.71
CA ILE A 85 42.31 16.33 -3.11
C ILE A 85 43.55 15.83 -3.88
N GLY A 86 43.30 15.07 -4.93
CA GLY A 86 44.30 14.61 -5.87
C GLY A 86 44.32 15.48 -7.13
N PHE A 87 45.49 15.89 -7.54
CA PHE A 87 45.71 16.73 -8.71
C PHE A 87 46.56 16.02 -9.76
N SER A 88 46.49 16.55 -10.98
CA SER A 88 47.37 16.16 -12.10
C SER A 88 47.70 17.41 -12.92
N THR A 89 48.24 17.23 -14.11
CA THR A 89 48.46 18.35 -15.05
C THR A 89 47.15 18.93 -15.60
N ARG A 90 46.00 18.27 -15.41
CA ARG A 90 44.70 18.71 -15.88
C ARG A 90 44.28 20.07 -15.30
N GLN A 91 44.70 20.40 -14.10
CA GLN A 91 44.33 21.65 -13.44
C GLN A 91 44.94 22.88 -14.11
N PHE A 92 45.93 22.72 -14.96
CA PHE A 92 46.43 23.84 -15.80
C PHE A 92 45.40 24.27 -16.84
N SER A 93 44.59 23.38 -17.36
CA SER A 93 43.53 23.68 -18.33
C SER A 93 42.16 23.76 -17.68
N ASP A 94 41.91 23.06 -16.58
CA ASP A 94 40.66 23.03 -15.87
C ASP A 94 40.90 23.06 -14.35
N PRO A 95 41.06 24.27 -13.76
CA PRO A 95 41.55 24.42 -12.38
C PRO A 95 40.61 23.85 -11.32
N LEU A 96 39.29 23.78 -11.59
CA LEU A 96 38.30 23.34 -10.61
C LEU A 96 37.90 21.88 -10.79
N HIS A 97 38.54 21.16 -11.69
CA HIS A 97 38.34 19.75 -11.90
C HIS A 97 39.53 18.93 -11.31
N ALA A 98 39.31 18.35 -10.13
CA ALA A 98 40.30 17.50 -9.49
C ALA A 98 40.30 16.09 -10.07
N ASP A 99 41.40 15.36 -9.90
CA ASP A 99 41.41 13.94 -10.26
C ASP A 99 40.63 13.12 -9.24
N GLU A 100 40.81 13.42 -7.96
CA GLU A 100 40.09 12.74 -6.87
C GLU A 100 39.79 13.71 -5.73
N ILE A 101 38.61 13.59 -5.17
CA ILE A 101 38.21 14.26 -3.94
C ILE A 101 37.70 13.20 -2.98
N VAL A 102 38.28 13.17 -1.76
CA VAL A 102 37.86 12.27 -0.69
C VAL A 102 37.38 13.10 0.49
N LEU A 103 36.11 12.94 0.86
CA LEU A 103 35.47 13.60 2.01
C LEU A 103 35.45 12.62 3.18
N ASN A 104 36.05 13.01 4.31
CA ASN A 104 36.13 12.15 5.48
C ASN A 104 35.47 12.79 6.69
N ASP A 105 34.67 12.00 7.41
CA ASP A 105 34.15 12.31 8.72
C ASP A 105 33.43 13.68 8.79
N GLY A 106 32.32 13.80 8.16
CA GLY A 106 31.59 15.06 8.13
C GLY A 106 30.13 14.92 7.74
N THR A 107 29.56 16.02 7.30
CA THR A 107 28.14 16.11 6.91
C THR A 107 28.01 16.85 5.60
N LEU A 108 27.17 16.32 4.73
CA LEU A 108 26.79 16.93 3.46
C LEU A 108 25.30 17.29 3.52
N ASN A 109 25.00 18.58 3.53
CA ASN A 109 23.63 19.08 3.54
C ASN A 109 23.29 19.60 2.15
N LEU A 110 22.42 18.89 1.45
CA LEU A 110 21.95 19.28 0.13
C LEU A 110 20.58 19.93 0.23
N SER A 111 20.44 21.08 -0.38
CA SER A 111 19.15 21.75 -0.60
C SER A 111 18.96 21.95 -2.10
N PRO A 112 17.74 22.23 -2.59
CA PRO A 112 17.52 22.53 -4.00
C PRO A 112 18.40 23.64 -4.55
N HIS A 113 18.89 24.53 -3.67
CA HIS A 113 19.74 25.67 -4.02
C HIS A 113 21.24 25.39 -3.91
N SER A 114 21.65 24.22 -3.45
CA SER A 114 23.08 23.85 -3.33
C SER A 114 23.63 23.09 -4.54
N ALA A 115 22.85 22.99 -5.60
CA ALA A 115 23.20 22.18 -6.77
C ALA A 115 24.17 22.83 -7.75
N ASP A 116 24.50 24.14 -7.58
CA ASP A 116 25.47 24.84 -8.43
C ASP A 116 26.88 24.76 -7.87
N LEU A 117 27.37 23.55 -7.69
CA LEU A 117 28.73 23.34 -7.18
C LEU A 117 29.76 23.66 -8.28
N PRO A 118 30.76 24.49 -7.98
CA PRO A 118 31.78 24.88 -8.97
C PRO A 118 32.86 23.83 -9.18
N PHE A 119 32.89 22.79 -8.38
CA PHE A 119 33.95 21.77 -8.40
C PHE A 119 33.49 20.51 -9.13
N ALA A 120 34.43 19.83 -9.73
CA ALA A 120 34.24 18.52 -10.34
C ALA A 120 35.45 17.63 -10.03
N ALA A 121 35.29 16.34 -10.19
CA ALA A 121 36.39 15.38 -10.03
C ALA A 121 36.15 14.18 -10.95
N ASP A 122 37.22 13.51 -11.35
CA ASP A 122 37.11 12.22 -12.01
C ASP A 122 36.55 11.16 -11.06
N ARG A 123 36.80 11.34 -9.75
CA ARG A 123 36.34 10.42 -8.70
C ARG A 123 36.07 11.21 -7.43
N LEU A 124 34.86 11.08 -6.92
CA LEU A 124 34.49 11.54 -5.59
C LEU A 124 34.32 10.34 -4.68
N MET A 125 34.96 10.35 -3.53
CA MET A 125 34.81 9.33 -2.51
C MET A 125 34.30 9.93 -1.22
N LEU A 126 33.42 9.22 -0.57
CA LEU A 126 32.89 9.53 0.75
C LEU A 126 33.37 8.47 1.74
N ARG A 127 33.84 8.89 2.92
CA ARG A 127 34.22 8.00 4.01
C ARG A 127 33.59 8.51 5.29
N ASN A 128 32.70 7.69 5.86
CA ASN A 128 32.00 7.99 7.10
C ASN A 128 31.33 9.38 7.08
N MET A 129 30.60 9.68 6.02
CA MET A 129 29.89 10.94 5.86
C MET A 129 28.42 10.79 6.24
N ALA A 130 27.86 11.84 6.85
CA ALA A 130 26.42 11.99 6.98
C ALA A 130 25.87 12.77 5.79
N PHE A 131 24.71 12.41 5.33
CA PHE A 131 24.04 13.03 4.20
C PHE A 131 22.64 13.46 4.60
N ASN A 132 22.23 14.66 4.22
CA ASN A 132 20.90 15.17 4.50
C ASN A 132 20.35 15.93 3.30
N SER A 133 19.19 15.50 2.78
CA SER A 133 18.47 16.16 1.70
C SER A 133 16.99 16.25 2.08
N PRO A 134 16.54 17.40 2.61
CA PRO A 134 15.18 17.54 3.13
C PRO A 134 14.14 17.92 2.05
N GLU A 135 14.30 17.46 0.81
CA GLU A 135 13.36 17.78 -0.25
C GLU A 135 11.95 17.25 0.03
N THR A 136 10.94 18.02 -0.34
CA THR A 136 9.54 17.64 -0.16
C THR A 136 9.19 16.42 -1.01
N GLY A 137 8.67 15.38 -0.40
CA GLY A 137 8.28 14.14 -1.06
C GLY A 137 9.34 13.03 -1.04
N TRP A 138 10.63 13.37 -0.96
CA TRP A 138 11.74 12.42 -0.93
C TRP A 138 12.81 12.82 0.09
N ALA A 139 12.37 13.13 1.31
CA ALA A 139 13.27 13.49 2.38
C ALA A 139 14.22 12.32 2.70
N LEU A 140 15.51 12.52 2.47
CA LEU A 140 16.55 11.51 2.65
C LEU A 140 17.57 11.98 3.68
N SER A 141 17.84 11.16 4.66
CA SER A 141 19.00 11.31 5.53
C SER A 141 19.76 9.98 5.63
N ALA A 142 21.07 10.04 5.66
CA ALA A 142 21.91 8.86 5.77
C ALA A 142 23.10 9.14 6.67
N GLN A 143 23.62 8.13 7.33
CA GLN A 143 24.78 8.22 8.21
C GLN A 143 25.76 7.11 7.91
N ARG A 144 27.03 7.36 8.20
CA ARG A 144 28.13 6.44 7.92
C ARG A 144 28.14 6.02 6.45
N VAL A 145 27.99 7.01 5.57
CA VAL A 145 28.03 6.79 4.11
C VAL A 145 29.46 6.65 3.66
N THR A 146 29.75 5.56 2.99
CA THR A 146 31.05 5.28 2.39
C THR A 146 30.84 4.80 0.97
N GLY A 147 31.59 5.36 0.02
CA GLY A 147 31.47 4.95 -1.37
C GLY A 147 32.03 5.96 -2.34
N GLY A 148 31.76 5.78 -3.62
CA GLY A 148 32.30 6.59 -4.68
C GLY A 148 31.32 6.92 -5.79
N VAL A 149 31.58 8.05 -6.42
CA VAL A 149 30.93 8.53 -7.64
C VAL A 149 32.02 8.83 -8.67
N SER A 150 31.92 8.26 -9.85
CA SER A 150 32.95 8.38 -10.89
C SER A 150 32.30 8.36 -12.29
N PRO A 151 32.51 9.39 -13.15
CA PRO A 151 33.03 10.71 -12.81
C PRO A 151 32.04 11.54 -11.99
N TRP A 152 32.52 12.54 -11.26
CA TRP A 152 31.66 13.47 -10.54
C TRP A 152 31.72 14.84 -11.20
N THR A 153 30.68 15.18 -11.93
CA THR A 153 30.54 16.44 -12.66
C THR A 153 29.18 17.06 -12.35
N PRO A 154 29.05 17.72 -11.19
CA PRO A 154 27.76 18.31 -10.81
C PRO A 154 27.32 19.38 -11.77
N GLU A 155 26.00 19.46 -11.96
CA GLU A 155 25.35 20.46 -12.79
C GLU A 155 24.25 21.17 -11.99
N ALA A 156 23.78 22.30 -12.51
CA ALA A 156 22.66 23.02 -11.91
C ALA A 156 21.43 22.12 -11.74
N GLY A 157 20.95 22.00 -10.48
CA GLY A 157 19.82 21.14 -10.17
C GLY A 157 20.13 19.66 -10.04
N ASN A 158 21.38 19.23 -10.27
CA ASN A 158 21.78 17.83 -10.19
C ASN A 158 23.19 17.69 -9.64
N VAL A 159 23.29 17.37 -8.35
CA VAL A 159 24.57 17.27 -7.64
C VAL A 159 25.43 16.10 -8.12
N LEU A 160 24.85 15.07 -8.70
CA LEU A 160 25.59 13.91 -9.20
C LEU A 160 25.98 14.02 -10.68
N GLY A 161 25.42 15.01 -11.38
CA GLY A 161 25.68 15.20 -12.81
C GLY A 161 24.84 14.29 -13.70
N LYS A 162 25.08 14.38 -15.02
CA LYS A 162 24.33 13.60 -16.02
C LYS A 162 24.83 12.19 -16.21
N THR A 163 26.10 11.94 -15.92
CA THR A 163 26.73 10.63 -16.16
C THR A 163 27.66 10.31 -14.99
N ALA A 164 27.39 9.21 -14.32
CA ALA A 164 28.21 8.75 -13.19
C ALA A 164 27.99 7.27 -12.94
N GLN A 165 29.02 6.60 -12.42
CA GLN A 165 28.89 5.29 -11.76
C GLN A 165 28.89 5.51 -10.26
N ILE A 166 28.01 4.80 -9.56
CA ILE A 166 27.78 4.97 -8.13
C ILE A 166 27.97 3.62 -7.44
N GLN A 167 28.75 3.64 -6.36
CA GLN A 167 28.82 2.53 -5.43
C GLN A 167 28.88 3.11 -4.02
N MET A 168 27.84 2.89 -3.23
CA MET A 168 27.73 3.46 -1.89
C MET A 168 27.19 2.44 -0.90
N SER A 169 27.65 2.57 0.34
CA SER A 169 27.07 1.90 1.49
C SER A 169 26.74 2.93 2.56
N ALA A 170 25.69 2.69 3.33
CA ALA A 170 25.35 3.53 4.47
C ALA A 170 25.06 2.64 5.68
N GLY A 171 25.54 3.06 6.84
CA GLY A 171 25.22 2.36 8.09
C GLY A 171 23.75 2.49 8.45
N SER A 172 23.17 3.67 8.21
CA SER A 172 21.74 3.92 8.38
C SER A 172 21.26 4.92 7.33
N MET A 173 19.99 4.82 6.98
CA MET A 173 19.33 5.69 6.04
C MET A 173 17.85 5.84 6.44
N THR A 174 17.31 7.05 6.32
CA THR A 174 15.88 7.30 6.50
C THR A 174 15.35 7.95 5.23
N LEU A 175 14.36 7.32 4.61
CA LEU A 175 13.68 7.83 3.42
C LEU A 175 12.19 8.00 3.73
N ASN A 176 11.71 9.25 3.70
CA ASN A 176 10.32 9.59 4.05
C ASN A 176 9.85 8.96 5.37
N GLY A 177 10.72 8.97 6.40
CA GLY A 177 10.43 8.41 7.71
C GLY A 177 10.63 6.90 7.84
N VAL A 178 10.92 6.19 6.76
CA VAL A 178 11.24 4.76 6.79
C VAL A 178 12.73 4.58 7.02
N GLU A 179 13.08 3.89 8.10
CA GLU A 179 14.47 3.63 8.47
C GLU A 179 14.99 2.35 7.83
N ALA A 180 16.22 2.41 7.32
CA ALA A 180 16.96 1.28 6.80
C ALA A 180 18.39 1.29 7.38
N SER A 181 18.99 0.12 7.49
CA SER A 181 20.38 -0.03 7.93
C SER A 181 21.15 -0.94 6.96
N ASN A 182 22.47 -0.89 7.03
CA ASN A 182 23.36 -1.68 6.17
C ASN A 182 22.99 -1.57 4.69
N VAL A 183 22.75 -0.34 4.24
CA VAL A 183 22.33 -0.06 2.87
C VAL A 183 23.50 -0.21 1.92
N LEU A 184 23.29 -0.92 0.82
CA LEU A 184 24.24 -1.04 -0.29
C LEU A 184 23.55 -0.65 -1.58
N ILE A 185 24.16 0.28 -2.32
CA ILE A 185 23.65 0.77 -3.61
C ILE A 185 24.78 0.72 -4.62
N GLN A 186 24.53 0.08 -5.76
CA GLN A 186 25.43 0.10 -6.92
C GLN A 186 24.61 0.44 -8.15
N GLY A 187 25.12 1.33 -8.97
CA GLY A 187 24.39 1.72 -10.15
C GLY A 187 25.12 2.75 -10.99
N LYS A 188 24.37 3.32 -11.92
CA LYS A 188 24.86 4.37 -12.82
C LYS A 188 23.78 5.40 -13.11
N ILE A 189 24.24 6.58 -13.43
CA ILE A 189 23.40 7.66 -13.98
C ILE A 189 23.84 7.88 -15.41
N ASP A 190 22.92 7.91 -16.35
CA ASP A 190 23.17 8.19 -17.75
C ASP A 190 22.06 9.10 -18.30
N GLN A 191 22.40 10.34 -18.62
CA GLN A 191 21.49 11.35 -19.17
C GLN A 191 20.21 11.53 -18.34
N GLY A 192 20.36 11.56 -17.01
CA GLY A 192 19.23 11.72 -16.09
C GLY A 192 18.50 10.42 -15.76
N GLU A 193 18.87 9.31 -16.36
CA GLU A 193 18.34 8.00 -16.06
C GLU A 193 19.21 7.33 -14.99
N VAL A 194 18.59 6.91 -13.89
CA VAL A 194 19.27 6.24 -12.78
C VAL A 194 18.99 4.74 -12.86
N THR A 195 20.04 3.95 -12.96
CA THR A 195 19.94 2.48 -12.93
C THR A 195 20.63 1.97 -11.67
N LEU A 196 19.86 1.38 -10.77
CA LEU A 196 20.39 0.72 -9.58
C LEU A 196 20.46 -0.79 -9.86
N SER A 197 21.65 -1.27 -10.19
CA SER A 197 21.89 -2.69 -10.50
C SER A 197 21.86 -3.57 -9.27
N THR A 198 22.22 -3.01 -8.13
CA THR A 198 22.18 -3.68 -6.82
C THR A 198 21.64 -2.72 -5.79
N LEU A 199 20.61 -3.16 -5.08
CA LEU A 199 20.03 -2.48 -3.94
C LEU A 199 19.84 -3.50 -2.83
N GLY A 200 20.43 -3.25 -1.67
CA GLY A 200 20.27 -4.10 -0.50
C GLY A 200 20.18 -3.26 0.76
N ALA A 201 19.35 -3.67 1.69
CA ALA A 201 19.21 -2.99 2.97
C ALA A 201 18.54 -3.89 3.99
N ASP A 202 18.75 -3.58 5.26
CA ASP A 202 17.96 -4.11 6.36
C ASP A 202 16.85 -3.08 6.66
N VAL A 203 15.60 -3.48 6.55
CA VAL A 203 14.43 -2.62 6.72
C VAL A 203 13.44 -3.30 7.63
N ALA A 204 12.94 -2.60 8.64
CA ALA A 204 11.89 -3.11 9.52
C ALA A 204 12.18 -4.52 10.03
N ARG A 205 13.40 -4.77 10.52
CA ARG A 205 13.90 -6.05 11.05
C ARG A 205 14.06 -7.17 10.01
N GLY A 206 13.79 -6.89 8.77
CA GLY A 206 13.96 -7.83 7.67
C GLY A 206 14.97 -7.32 6.66
N THR A 207 14.96 -7.90 5.47
CA THR A 207 15.87 -7.54 4.39
C THR A 207 15.14 -7.15 3.12
N LEU A 208 15.71 -6.19 2.40
CA LEU A 208 15.29 -5.77 1.08
C LEU A 208 16.44 -5.97 0.13
N THR A 209 16.20 -6.63 -1.00
CA THR A 209 17.17 -6.78 -2.09
C THR A 209 16.51 -6.61 -3.42
N GLY A 210 17.22 -6.08 -4.40
CA GLY A 210 16.65 -5.94 -5.73
C GLY A 210 17.41 -4.98 -6.62
N ASN A 211 16.75 -4.55 -7.67
CA ASN A 211 17.23 -3.55 -8.60
C ASN A 211 16.09 -2.63 -9.03
N ALA A 212 16.45 -1.44 -9.48
CA ALA A 212 15.48 -0.46 -9.90
C ALA A 212 16.08 0.47 -10.95
N LYS A 213 15.21 1.06 -11.77
CA LYS A 213 15.59 2.03 -12.78
C LYS A 213 14.61 3.20 -12.72
N ARG A 214 15.13 4.41 -12.68
CA ARG A 214 14.32 5.63 -12.72
C ARG A 214 14.63 6.40 -13.98
N SER A 215 13.63 6.65 -14.80
CA SER A 215 13.75 7.46 -16.01
C SER A 215 13.76 8.96 -15.66
N ALA A 216 14.22 9.79 -16.59
CA ALA A 216 14.30 11.23 -16.41
C ALA A 216 12.94 11.88 -16.13
N ASP A 217 11.85 11.31 -16.60
CA ASP A 217 10.48 11.77 -16.37
C ASP A 217 9.91 11.40 -14.99
N GLY A 218 10.67 10.68 -14.17
CA GLY A 218 10.26 10.22 -12.85
C GLY A 218 9.58 8.85 -12.81
N SER A 219 9.47 8.18 -13.96
CA SER A 219 8.94 6.81 -14.03
C SER A 219 9.92 5.81 -13.45
N TRP A 220 9.40 4.79 -12.74
CA TRP A 220 10.18 3.75 -12.12
C TRP A 220 9.95 2.40 -12.79
N ARG A 221 11.02 1.63 -12.88
CA ARG A 221 11.00 0.23 -13.31
C ARG A 221 11.77 -0.61 -12.29
N VAL A 222 11.12 -1.61 -11.75
CA VAL A 222 11.71 -2.56 -10.80
C VAL A 222 11.66 -3.93 -11.45
N ASP A 223 12.80 -4.44 -11.92
CA ASP A 223 12.84 -5.76 -12.56
C ASP A 223 12.71 -6.88 -11.54
N ASN A 224 13.30 -6.70 -10.35
CA ASN A 224 13.25 -7.68 -9.27
C ASN A 224 13.38 -6.97 -7.93
N LEU A 225 12.47 -7.30 -7.02
CA LEU A 225 12.51 -6.82 -5.64
C LEU A 225 12.09 -7.94 -4.71
N GLN A 226 12.88 -8.17 -3.66
CA GLN A 226 12.62 -9.17 -2.64
C GLN A 226 12.61 -8.53 -1.26
N LEU A 227 11.57 -8.81 -0.50
CA LEU A 227 11.41 -8.40 0.89
C LEU A 227 11.26 -9.65 1.74
N ASN A 228 12.15 -9.83 2.73
CA ASN A 228 12.15 -11.03 3.58
C ASN A 228 12.02 -10.62 5.04
N GLU A 229 11.12 -11.27 5.75
CA GLU A 229 10.96 -11.13 7.21
C GLU A 229 10.72 -9.70 7.67
N ILE A 230 10.03 -8.90 6.87
CA ILE A 230 9.71 -7.51 7.21
C ILE A 230 8.72 -7.48 8.38
N ARG A 231 9.02 -6.65 9.40
CA ARG A 231 8.16 -6.43 10.58
C ARG A 231 7.91 -4.93 10.72
N LEU A 232 6.88 -4.44 10.04
CA LEU A 232 6.62 -3.01 9.94
C LEU A 232 5.37 -2.62 10.72
N GLN A 233 5.52 -1.59 11.57
CA GLN A 233 4.40 -0.88 12.19
C GLN A 233 4.29 0.50 11.55
N SER A 234 3.10 0.85 11.07
CA SER A 234 2.83 2.14 10.43
C SER A 234 1.73 2.89 11.19
N PRO A 235 1.86 4.21 11.39
CA PRO A 235 0.77 5.02 11.91
C PRO A 235 -0.31 5.30 10.86
N ALA A 236 -0.06 4.96 9.60
CA ALA A 236 -0.94 5.25 8.48
C ALA A 236 -2.06 4.20 8.36
N SER A 237 -3.24 4.63 7.89
CA SER A 237 -4.28 3.72 7.44
C SER A 237 -3.81 2.92 6.21
N LEU A 238 -4.52 1.84 5.86
CA LEU A 238 -4.14 1.02 4.72
C LEU A 238 -4.10 1.84 3.42
N THR A 239 -5.07 2.72 3.22
CA THR A 239 -5.13 3.60 2.06
C THR A 239 -3.97 4.59 2.04
N GLU A 240 -3.66 5.22 3.16
CA GLU A 240 -2.53 6.15 3.30
C GLU A 240 -1.18 5.45 3.12
N PHE A 241 -1.07 4.20 3.57
CA PHE A 241 0.14 3.40 3.42
C PHE A 241 0.50 3.19 1.96
N PHE A 242 -0.49 2.93 1.10
CA PHE A 242 -0.29 2.73 -0.33
C PHE A 242 -0.38 4.02 -1.17
N ALA A 243 -0.75 5.15 -0.58
CA ALA A 243 -0.88 6.42 -1.30
C ALA A 243 0.36 6.85 -2.09
N PRO A 244 1.61 6.65 -1.61
CA PRO A 244 2.80 7.02 -2.39
C PRO A 244 2.90 6.35 -3.76
N LEU A 245 2.33 5.16 -3.93
CA LEU A 245 2.31 4.46 -5.21
C LEU A 245 1.43 5.16 -6.26
N THR A 246 0.49 5.98 -5.83
CA THR A 246 -0.40 6.70 -6.74
C THR A 246 0.20 8.00 -7.28
N THR A 247 1.31 8.47 -6.69
CA THR A 247 1.95 9.74 -7.05
C THR A 247 3.04 9.58 -8.12
N VAL A 248 3.52 8.37 -8.38
CA VAL A 248 4.52 8.13 -9.42
C VAL A 248 3.85 8.19 -10.80
N PRO A 249 4.49 8.81 -11.81
CA PRO A 249 3.93 8.84 -13.16
C PRO A 249 3.71 7.46 -13.75
N SER A 250 4.67 6.56 -13.55
CA SER A 250 4.58 5.16 -13.96
C SER A 250 5.47 4.31 -13.05
N LEU A 251 4.99 3.13 -12.72
CA LEU A 251 5.74 2.13 -11.98
C LEU A 251 5.55 0.78 -12.67
N GLN A 252 6.64 0.20 -13.16
CA GLN A 252 6.65 -1.15 -13.73
C GLN A 252 7.37 -2.09 -12.77
N ILE A 253 6.69 -3.14 -12.37
CA ILE A 253 7.27 -4.17 -11.51
C ILE A 253 7.30 -5.47 -12.30
N GLY A 254 8.51 -5.94 -12.65
CA GLY A 254 8.69 -7.22 -13.30
C GLY A 254 8.43 -8.36 -12.33
N ARG A 255 9.04 -8.27 -11.16
CA ARG A 255 8.91 -9.28 -10.10
C ARG A 255 9.03 -8.63 -8.71
N LEU A 256 8.07 -8.92 -7.85
CA LEU A 256 8.13 -8.61 -6.42
C LEU A 256 7.81 -9.88 -5.65
N ASP A 257 8.72 -10.28 -4.76
CA ASP A 257 8.52 -11.40 -3.83
C ASP A 257 8.62 -10.88 -2.40
N ILE A 258 7.59 -11.15 -1.62
CA ILE A 258 7.56 -10.88 -0.20
C ILE A 258 7.44 -12.21 0.53
N THR A 259 8.31 -12.46 1.48
CA THR A 259 8.34 -13.69 2.27
C THR A 259 8.26 -13.36 3.75
N ASP A 260 7.31 -13.99 4.43
CA ASP A 260 7.13 -13.90 5.89
C ASP A 260 7.10 -12.47 6.41
N ALA A 261 6.24 -11.62 5.84
CA ALA A 261 6.08 -10.25 6.28
C ALA A 261 4.96 -10.12 7.31
N ARG A 262 5.17 -9.20 8.25
CA ARG A 262 4.16 -8.74 9.19
C ARG A 262 4.04 -7.24 9.09
N LEU A 263 2.88 -6.77 8.64
CA LEU A 263 2.56 -5.35 8.48
C LEU A 263 1.41 -5.00 9.40
N GLN A 264 1.51 -3.91 10.11
CA GLN A 264 0.50 -3.49 11.06
C GLN A 264 0.27 -1.98 10.99
N GLY A 265 -0.98 -1.57 10.90
CA GLY A 265 -1.45 -0.20 11.01
C GLY A 265 -2.43 -0.03 12.17
N PRO A 266 -3.09 1.15 12.29
CA PRO A 266 -4.02 1.41 13.38
C PRO A 266 -5.25 0.50 13.39
N ASP A 267 -5.76 0.15 12.21
CA ASP A 267 -6.98 -0.63 12.02
C ASP A 267 -6.83 -1.79 11.04
N TRP A 268 -5.61 -2.12 10.67
CA TRP A 268 -5.31 -3.19 9.73
C TRP A 268 -4.04 -3.94 10.13
N ALA A 269 -3.97 -5.21 9.77
CA ALA A 269 -2.77 -6.03 9.99
C ALA A 269 -2.74 -7.20 9.02
N VAL A 270 -1.53 -7.58 8.62
CA VAL A 270 -1.26 -8.80 7.84
C VAL A 270 -0.13 -9.55 8.51
N THR A 271 -0.32 -10.84 8.77
CA THR A 271 0.65 -11.69 9.46
C THR A 271 1.07 -12.84 8.58
N ASP A 272 2.37 -13.18 8.59
CA ASP A 272 2.97 -14.25 7.80
C ASP A 272 2.61 -14.14 6.30
N LEU A 273 2.77 -12.92 5.77
CA LEU A 273 2.45 -12.63 4.37
C LEU A 273 3.53 -13.18 3.45
N ASP A 274 3.12 -14.04 2.53
CA ASP A 274 3.88 -14.41 1.34
C ASP A 274 3.15 -13.88 0.11
N LEU A 275 3.87 -13.13 -0.73
CA LEU A 275 3.30 -12.51 -1.91
C LEU A 275 4.27 -12.63 -3.08
N SER A 276 3.74 -12.97 -4.23
CA SER A 276 4.47 -12.96 -5.50
C SER A 276 3.68 -12.16 -6.52
N LEU A 277 4.30 -11.13 -7.05
CA LEU A 277 3.71 -10.24 -8.02
C LEU A 277 4.59 -10.23 -9.28
N ARG A 278 3.97 -10.34 -10.47
CA ARG A 278 4.69 -10.33 -11.73
C ARG A 278 4.00 -9.40 -12.73
N ASN A 279 4.81 -8.67 -13.49
CA ASN A 279 4.38 -7.88 -14.65
C ASN A 279 3.29 -6.87 -14.31
N LEU A 280 3.39 -6.20 -13.17
CA LEU A 280 2.48 -5.12 -12.81
C LEU A 280 2.99 -3.80 -13.36
N THR A 281 2.15 -3.10 -14.11
CA THR A 281 2.40 -1.75 -14.58
C THR A 281 1.33 -0.83 -14.00
N LEU A 282 1.76 0.17 -13.23
CA LEU A 282 0.90 1.20 -12.68
C LEU A 282 1.16 2.52 -13.39
N SER A 283 0.11 3.25 -13.72
CA SER A 283 0.18 4.59 -14.28
C SER A 283 -0.93 5.44 -13.70
N HIS A 284 -0.58 6.57 -13.10
CA HIS A 284 -1.54 7.49 -12.46
C HIS A 284 -2.52 6.79 -11.51
N GLY A 285 -2.02 5.85 -10.69
CA GLY A 285 -2.81 5.13 -9.71
C GLY A 285 -3.64 3.95 -10.26
N GLY A 286 -3.66 3.73 -11.57
CA GLY A 286 -4.31 2.59 -12.21
C GLY A 286 -3.31 1.62 -12.81
N TRP A 287 -3.71 0.39 -13.06
CA TRP A 287 -2.84 -0.57 -13.72
C TRP A 287 -3.06 -0.56 -15.24
N GLN A 288 -1.96 -0.82 -15.96
CA GLN A 288 -1.91 -0.92 -17.42
C GLN A 288 -1.37 -2.27 -17.87
N SER A 289 -1.30 -3.25 -16.96
CA SER A 289 -0.73 -4.56 -17.24
C SER A 289 -1.59 -5.36 -18.22
N GLU A 290 -0.96 -6.08 -19.15
CA GLU A 290 -1.64 -7.00 -20.04
C GLU A 290 -1.71 -8.43 -19.47
N ASP A 291 -0.69 -8.84 -18.72
CA ASP A 291 -0.53 -10.18 -18.18
C ASP A 291 0.06 -10.22 -16.78
N GLY A 292 -0.30 -9.24 -15.95
CA GLY A 292 0.14 -9.21 -14.56
C GLY A 292 -0.46 -10.33 -13.73
N THR A 293 0.31 -10.88 -12.79
CA THR A 293 -0.16 -11.94 -11.89
C THR A 293 0.17 -11.62 -10.45
N LEU A 294 -0.73 -12.00 -9.55
CA LEU A 294 -0.57 -11.87 -8.10
C LEU A 294 -0.90 -13.21 -7.45
N SER A 295 -0.01 -13.69 -6.61
CA SER A 295 -0.24 -14.85 -5.74
C SER A 295 0.10 -14.42 -4.31
N MET A 296 -0.84 -14.62 -3.40
CA MET A 296 -0.69 -14.15 -2.02
C MET A 296 -1.30 -15.15 -1.06
N ASN A 297 -0.64 -15.37 0.06
CA ASN A 297 -1.22 -16.04 1.22
C ASN A 297 -0.71 -15.39 2.51
N ALA A 298 -1.48 -15.53 3.56
CA ALA A 298 -1.13 -15.05 4.88
C ALA A 298 -1.73 -15.97 5.93
N SER A 299 -1.29 -15.87 7.17
CA SER A 299 -1.95 -16.57 8.27
C SER A 299 -3.16 -15.80 8.78
N GLU A 300 -3.12 -14.47 8.71
CA GLU A 300 -4.15 -13.61 9.26
C GLU A 300 -4.17 -12.26 8.54
N PHE A 301 -5.37 -11.78 8.24
CA PHE A 301 -5.61 -10.45 7.69
C PHE A 301 -6.74 -9.79 8.48
N ILE A 302 -6.47 -8.58 8.99
CA ILE A 302 -7.44 -7.77 9.72
C ILE A 302 -7.60 -6.43 9.01
N TYR A 303 -8.82 -6.04 8.77
CA TYR A 303 -9.16 -4.71 8.27
C TYR A 303 -10.47 -4.23 8.93
N GLY A 304 -10.33 -3.34 9.92
CA GLY A 304 -11.47 -2.95 10.74
C GLY A 304 -12.10 -4.16 11.46
N SER A 305 -13.37 -4.41 11.21
CA SER A 305 -14.10 -5.56 11.75
C SER A 305 -13.92 -6.86 10.94
N LEU A 306 -13.36 -6.76 9.74
CA LEU A 306 -13.08 -7.92 8.91
C LEU A 306 -11.84 -8.66 9.43
N HIS A 307 -11.99 -9.95 9.72
CA HIS A 307 -10.92 -10.80 10.21
C HIS A 307 -10.88 -12.11 9.43
N LEU A 308 -9.85 -12.27 8.60
CA LEU A 308 -9.64 -13.45 7.77
C LEU A 308 -8.48 -14.27 8.31
N PHE A 309 -8.65 -15.59 8.36
CA PHE A 309 -7.60 -16.54 8.70
C PHE A 309 -7.22 -17.35 7.48
N ASP A 310 -5.93 -17.56 7.28
CA ASP A 310 -5.36 -18.31 6.17
C ASP A 310 -5.90 -17.87 4.80
N PRO A 311 -5.99 -16.55 4.50
CA PRO A 311 -6.43 -16.13 3.19
C PRO A 311 -5.44 -16.53 2.10
N ILE A 312 -5.98 -16.98 0.97
CA ILE A 312 -5.24 -17.31 -0.25
C ILE A 312 -5.88 -16.56 -1.40
N LEU A 313 -5.07 -15.85 -2.16
CA LEU A 313 -5.52 -15.04 -3.27
C LEU A 313 -4.61 -15.29 -4.49
N ASN A 314 -5.21 -15.65 -5.63
CA ASN A 314 -4.55 -15.72 -6.93
C ASN A 314 -5.34 -14.86 -7.91
N ALA A 315 -4.69 -13.89 -8.52
CA ALA A 315 -5.33 -12.96 -9.43
C ALA A 315 -4.45 -12.68 -10.65
N GLU A 316 -5.09 -12.28 -11.74
CA GLU A 316 -4.44 -11.84 -12.97
C GLU A 316 -4.96 -10.45 -13.33
N PHE A 317 -4.06 -9.57 -13.76
CA PHE A 317 -4.39 -8.22 -14.18
C PHE A 317 -4.33 -8.10 -15.68
N SER A 318 -5.33 -7.47 -16.26
CA SER A 318 -5.38 -7.14 -17.68
C SER A 318 -5.99 -5.74 -17.86
N PRO A 319 -5.92 -5.15 -19.06
CA PRO A 319 -6.60 -3.87 -19.31
C PRO A 319 -8.11 -3.91 -19.07
N GLN A 320 -8.73 -5.08 -19.21
CA GLN A 320 -10.17 -5.28 -18.99
C GLN A 320 -10.55 -5.35 -17.53
N GLY A 321 -9.63 -5.72 -16.64
CA GLY A 321 -9.90 -5.81 -15.22
C GLY A 321 -9.01 -6.77 -14.48
N ILE A 322 -9.57 -7.43 -13.48
CA ILE A 322 -8.88 -8.40 -12.62
C ILE A 322 -9.62 -9.74 -12.72
N ALA A 323 -8.89 -10.78 -13.11
CA ALA A 323 -9.38 -12.14 -13.03
C ALA A 323 -9.00 -12.73 -11.67
N LEU A 324 -9.98 -12.97 -10.82
CA LEU A 324 -9.81 -13.62 -9.53
C LEU A 324 -9.86 -15.13 -9.76
N ARG A 325 -8.70 -15.77 -9.85
CA ARG A 325 -8.61 -17.22 -10.12
C ARG A 325 -8.98 -18.03 -8.91
N GLN A 326 -8.60 -17.55 -7.73
CA GLN A 326 -8.90 -18.20 -6.47
C GLN A 326 -8.87 -17.15 -5.35
N PHE A 327 -9.91 -17.15 -4.54
CA PHE A 327 -9.89 -16.59 -3.21
C PHE A 327 -10.48 -17.62 -2.26
N SER A 328 -9.77 -17.93 -1.17
CA SER A 328 -10.29 -18.76 -0.09
C SER A 328 -9.78 -18.22 1.23
N SER A 329 -10.60 -18.32 2.26
CA SER A 329 -10.22 -17.92 3.60
C SER A 329 -11.12 -18.58 4.63
N ARG A 330 -10.58 -18.80 5.81
CA ARG A 330 -11.43 -19.05 6.98
C ARG A 330 -11.96 -17.71 7.47
N TRP A 331 -13.24 -17.66 7.71
CA TRP A 331 -13.93 -16.46 8.15
C TRP A 331 -15.09 -16.84 9.06
N GLU A 332 -15.23 -16.15 10.20
CA GLU A 332 -16.32 -16.38 11.15
C GLU A 332 -16.55 -17.87 11.47
N GLY A 333 -15.47 -18.60 11.76
CA GLY A 333 -15.52 -19.99 12.12
C GLY A 333 -15.70 -20.99 10.97
N GLY A 334 -15.94 -20.50 9.77
CA GLY A 334 -16.16 -21.33 8.59
C GLY A 334 -15.19 -21.02 7.46
N MET A 335 -15.60 -21.32 6.23
CA MET A 335 -14.81 -21.16 5.02
C MET A 335 -15.59 -20.35 3.98
N VAL A 336 -14.86 -19.47 3.31
CA VAL A 336 -15.34 -18.74 2.11
C VAL A 336 -14.42 -19.08 0.95
N ARG A 337 -14.99 -19.37 -0.21
CA ARG A 337 -14.25 -19.64 -1.43
C ARG A 337 -14.97 -18.99 -2.60
N THR A 338 -14.24 -18.30 -3.45
CA THR A 338 -14.81 -17.67 -4.64
C THR A 338 -13.78 -17.52 -5.76
N SER A 339 -14.27 -17.38 -6.98
CA SER A 339 -13.51 -17.03 -8.18
C SER A 339 -14.38 -16.22 -9.12
N GLY A 340 -13.77 -15.44 -10.00
CA GLY A 340 -14.53 -14.63 -10.95
C GLY A 340 -13.71 -13.50 -11.53
N ASN A 341 -14.36 -12.42 -11.93
CA ASN A 341 -13.73 -11.29 -12.60
C ASN A 341 -14.30 -9.97 -12.08
N TRP A 342 -13.43 -9.00 -11.92
CA TRP A 342 -13.81 -7.60 -11.82
C TRP A 342 -13.58 -6.90 -13.16
N LEU A 343 -14.63 -6.30 -13.72
CA LEU A 343 -14.61 -5.68 -15.04
C LEU A 343 -14.51 -4.16 -14.89
N ARG A 344 -13.41 -3.61 -15.38
CA ARG A 344 -13.08 -2.18 -15.22
C ARG A 344 -14.10 -1.25 -15.88
N ALA A 345 -14.54 -1.58 -17.10
CA ALA A 345 -15.42 -0.71 -17.87
C ALA A 345 -16.79 -0.49 -17.21
N ARG A 346 -17.24 -1.44 -16.40
CA ARG A 346 -18.56 -1.40 -15.75
C ARG A 346 -18.48 -1.32 -14.23
N ASN A 347 -17.29 -1.34 -13.65
CA ASN A 347 -17.10 -1.47 -12.20
C ASN A 347 -17.92 -2.64 -11.63
N ALA A 348 -17.92 -3.75 -12.35
CA ALA A 348 -18.75 -4.91 -12.06
C ALA A 348 -17.90 -6.09 -11.60
N LEU A 349 -18.27 -6.66 -10.47
CA LEU A 349 -17.68 -7.91 -9.95
C LEU A 349 -18.62 -9.06 -10.31
N VAL A 350 -18.16 -9.98 -11.14
CA VAL A 350 -18.89 -11.16 -11.56
C VAL A 350 -18.16 -12.38 -11.01
N LEU A 351 -18.73 -13.01 -10.01
CA LEU A 351 -18.16 -14.19 -9.36
C LEU A 351 -18.77 -15.45 -9.97
N ASP A 352 -17.92 -16.28 -10.58
CA ASP A 352 -18.35 -17.47 -11.30
C ASP A 352 -18.81 -18.58 -10.35
N ASP A 353 -18.12 -18.72 -9.22
CA ASP A 353 -18.43 -19.71 -8.20
C ASP A 353 -18.13 -19.13 -6.82
N THR A 354 -19.11 -19.19 -5.92
CA THR A 354 -18.96 -18.68 -4.55
C THR A 354 -19.56 -19.68 -3.58
N ALA A 355 -18.80 -20.09 -2.56
CA ALA A 355 -19.23 -21.03 -1.57
C ALA A 355 -18.95 -20.54 -0.15
N PHE A 356 -19.93 -20.72 0.73
CA PHE A 356 -19.81 -20.45 2.15
C PHE A 356 -20.10 -21.75 2.91
N ALA A 357 -19.26 -22.14 3.84
CA ALA A 357 -19.44 -23.37 4.60
C ALA A 357 -19.09 -23.16 6.07
N GLY A 358 -19.99 -23.58 6.96
CA GLY A 358 -19.74 -23.62 8.40
C GLY A 358 -19.56 -22.27 9.07
N LEU A 359 -20.08 -21.19 8.50
CA LEU A 359 -19.98 -19.86 9.10
C LEU A 359 -20.81 -19.79 10.39
N GLU A 360 -20.27 -19.07 11.37
CA GLU A 360 -20.98 -18.68 12.59
C GLU A 360 -20.99 -17.13 12.62
N TYR A 361 -21.92 -16.56 11.88
CA TYR A 361 -21.91 -15.13 11.62
C TYR A 361 -22.97 -14.40 12.42
N THR A 362 -22.55 -13.46 13.25
CA THR A 362 -23.42 -12.53 13.96
C THR A 362 -23.48 -11.22 13.17
N LEU A 363 -24.66 -10.82 12.75
CA LEU A 363 -24.88 -9.58 12.02
C LEU A 363 -24.50 -8.38 12.89
N PRO A 364 -23.84 -7.35 12.31
CA PRO A 364 -23.61 -6.11 13.04
C PRO A 364 -24.94 -5.43 13.40
N ALA A 365 -24.95 -4.71 14.52
CA ALA A 365 -26.18 -4.06 15.02
C ALA A 365 -26.83 -3.13 13.99
N ASN A 366 -26.03 -2.52 13.13
CA ASN A 366 -26.48 -1.59 12.09
C ASN A 366 -26.59 -2.22 10.69
N TRP A 367 -26.75 -3.54 10.59
CA TRP A 367 -26.74 -4.23 9.30
C TRP A 367 -27.79 -3.71 8.32
N LYS A 368 -28.96 -3.25 8.81
CA LYS A 368 -30.01 -2.68 7.96
C LYS A 368 -29.56 -1.36 7.31
N GLN A 369 -28.85 -0.52 8.07
CA GLN A 369 -28.29 0.73 7.52
C GLN A 369 -27.17 0.43 6.52
N LEU A 370 -26.30 -0.53 6.81
CA LEU A 370 -25.24 -0.95 5.88
C LEU A 370 -25.81 -1.48 4.57
N TRP A 371 -26.92 -2.23 4.65
CA TRP A 371 -27.63 -2.73 3.47
C TRP A 371 -28.19 -1.60 2.60
N MET A 372 -28.59 -0.48 3.20
CA MET A 372 -29.16 0.67 2.50
C MET A 372 -28.11 1.72 2.10
N THR A 373 -26.88 1.58 2.54
CA THR A 373 -25.80 2.54 2.24
C THR A 373 -25.26 2.29 0.83
N PRO A 374 -25.09 3.35 0.01
CA PRO A 374 -24.47 3.21 -1.30
C PRO A 374 -23.04 2.66 -1.21
N LEU A 375 -22.68 1.84 -2.17
CA LEU A 375 -21.35 1.25 -2.26
C LEU A 375 -20.36 2.17 -2.99
N PRO A 376 -19.04 1.95 -2.81
CA PRO A 376 -18.04 2.72 -3.53
C PRO A 376 -18.18 2.64 -5.05
N ALA A 377 -17.68 3.64 -5.75
CA ALA A 377 -17.78 3.75 -7.20
C ALA A 377 -17.18 2.56 -7.96
N TRP A 378 -16.18 1.89 -7.38
CA TRP A 378 -15.56 0.72 -8.02
C TRP A 378 -16.42 -0.54 -7.98
N LEU A 379 -17.49 -0.57 -7.18
CA LEU A 379 -18.42 -1.70 -7.08
C LEU A 379 -19.84 -1.23 -7.39
N GLN A 380 -20.15 -1.14 -8.68
CA GLN A 380 -21.48 -0.76 -9.17
C GLN A 380 -22.40 -1.95 -9.39
N SER A 381 -21.81 -3.13 -9.58
CA SER A 381 -22.55 -4.37 -9.79
C SER A 381 -21.80 -5.54 -9.15
N LEU A 382 -22.55 -6.45 -8.54
CA LEU A 382 -22.05 -7.71 -8.03
C LEU A 382 -23.02 -8.81 -8.42
N THR A 383 -22.53 -9.80 -9.15
CA THR A 383 -23.31 -10.96 -9.59
C THR A 383 -22.61 -12.23 -9.16
N LEU A 384 -23.34 -13.12 -8.50
CA LEU A 384 -22.92 -14.49 -8.21
C LEU A 384 -23.56 -15.40 -9.26
N LYS A 385 -22.75 -15.88 -10.21
CA LYS A 385 -23.25 -16.79 -11.26
C LYS A 385 -23.69 -18.12 -10.66
N LYS A 386 -22.91 -18.61 -9.71
CA LYS A 386 -23.20 -19.82 -8.98
C LYS A 386 -22.87 -19.59 -7.50
N PHE A 387 -23.82 -19.88 -6.66
CA PHE A 387 -23.72 -19.71 -5.22
C PHE A 387 -24.08 -20.99 -4.52
N SER A 388 -23.32 -21.37 -3.48
CA SER A 388 -23.64 -22.48 -2.60
C SER A 388 -23.32 -22.13 -1.14
N ALA A 389 -24.14 -22.65 -0.25
CA ALA A 389 -23.98 -22.47 1.19
C ALA A 389 -24.22 -23.82 1.88
N SER A 390 -23.45 -24.09 2.92
CA SER A 390 -23.49 -25.35 3.66
C SER A 390 -23.26 -25.11 5.15
N ARG A 391 -24.22 -25.53 5.96
CA ARG A 391 -24.14 -25.58 7.44
C ARG A 391 -23.71 -24.25 8.09
N ASN A 392 -24.34 -23.15 7.70
CA ASN A 392 -24.03 -21.84 8.25
C ASN A 392 -25.00 -21.47 9.38
N LEU A 393 -24.47 -20.80 10.40
CA LEU A 393 -25.23 -20.20 11.49
C LEU A 393 -25.25 -18.68 11.32
N ILE A 394 -26.43 -18.10 11.21
CA ILE A 394 -26.62 -16.65 11.08
C ILE A 394 -27.41 -16.15 12.29
N ILE A 395 -26.91 -15.12 12.95
CA ILE A 395 -27.48 -14.60 14.19
C ILE A 395 -27.70 -13.09 14.10
N ASP A 396 -28.88 -12.64 14.48
CA ASP A 396 -29.17 -11.23 14.78
C ASP A 396 -29.55 -11.10 16.25
N VAL A 397 -28.77 -10.31 16.99
CA VAL A 397 -28.95 -10.15 18.45
C VAL A 397 -29.76 -8.93 18.83
N ASP A 398 -30.48 -8.31 17.88
CA ASP A 398 -31.33 -7.16 18.16
C ASP A 398 -32.40 -7.52 19.22
N PRO A 399 -32.40 -6.86 20.40
CA PRO A 399 -33.35 -7.18 21.45
C PRO A 399 -34.84 -7.03 21.05
N ALA A 400 -35.13 -6.16 20.10
CA ALA A 400 -36.50 -5.94 19.61
C ALA A 400 -37.02 -7.13 18.82
N PHE A 401 -36.16 -7.78 18.04
CA PHE A 401 -36.53 -8.95 17.25
C PHE A 401 -35.27 -9.82 17.02
N PRO A 402 -34.82 -10.58 18.03
CA PRO A 402 -33.67 -11.46 17.85
C PRO A 402 -34.06 -12.64 16.97
N TRP A 403 -33.13 -13.07 16.10
CA TRP A 403 -33.34 -14.26 15.30
C TRP A 403 -32.03 -14.98 15.02
N GLN A 404 -32.13 -16.28 14.76
CA GLN A 404 -31.01 -17.09 14.30
C GLN A 404 -31.50 -18.19 13.37
N ILE A 405 -30.63 -18.56 12.43
CA ILE A 405 -30.85 -19.65 11.48
C ILE A 405 -29.69 -20.61 11.61
N THR A 406 -30.00 -21.88 11.87
CA THR A 406 -29.01 -22.92 12.16
C THR A 406 -28.89 -23.91 11.02
N ALA A 407 -27.66 -24.28 10.67
CA ALA A 407 -27.34 -25.20 9.58
C ALA A 407 -27.98 -24.76 8.26
N LEU A 408 -27.77 -23.51 7.89
CA LEU A 408 -28.27 -22.93 6.65
C LEU A 408 -27.51 -23.48 5.46
N ASP A 409 -28.26 -24.17 4.59
CA ASP A 409 -27.80 -24.66 3.29
C ASP A 409 -28.48 -23.87 2.18
N GLY A 410 -27.85 -23.82 1.02
CA GLY A 410 -28.50 -23.19 -0.10
C GLY A 410 -27.69 -23.23 -1.38
N TYR A 411 -28.33 -22.87 -2.46
CA TYR A 411 -27.71 -22.68 -3.76
C TYR A 411 -28.48 -21.63 -4.56
N GLY A 412 -27.83 -21.08 -5.55
CA GLY A 412 -28.46 -20.10 -6.42
C GLY A 412 -27.64 -19.87 -7.67
N GLY A 413 -28.23 -19.15 -8.60
CA GLY A 413 -27.63 -18.82 -9.88
C GLY A 413 -28.03 -17.44 -10.40
N GLU A 414 -27.13 -16.81 -11.11
CA GLU A 414 -27.28 -15.47 -11.71
C GLU A 414 -27.79 -14.42 -10.71
N LEU A 415 -27.31 -14.53 -9.46
CA LEU A 415 -27.80 -13.75 -8.34
C LEU A 415 -27.09 -12.40 -8.32
N GLN A 416 -27.75 -11.35 -8.78
CA GLN A 416 -27.23 -9.99 -8.74
C GLN A 416 -27.58 -9.32 -7.41
N LEU A 417 -26.56 -9.08 -6.59
CA LEU A 417 -26.71 -8.53 -5.24
C LEU A 417 -26.44 -7.03 -5.17
N VAL A 418 -25.77 -6.47 -6.16
CA VAL A 418 -25.52 -5.03 -6.27
C VAL A 418 -25.86 -4.57 -7.67
N LYS A 419 -26.62 -3.47 -7.77
CA LYS A 419 -26.92 -2.78 -9.02
C LYS A 419 -26.87 -1.27 -8.79
N ASN A 420 -26.13 -0.56 -9.66
CA ASN A 420 -25.92 0.88 -9.55
C ASN A 420 -25.42 1.31 -8.15
N GLY A 421 -24.53 0.49 -7.55
CA GLY A 421 -23.97 0.77 -6.24
C GLY A 421 -24.89 0.51 -5.06
N SER A 422 -26.05 -0.09 -5.26
CA SER A 422 -27.03 -0.37 -4.21
C SER A 422 -27.21 -1.85 -3.99
N TRP A 423 -27.20 -2.27 -2.72
CA TRP A 423 -27.51 -3.63 -2.32
C TRP A 423 -28.97 -3.99 -2.62
N GLY A 424 -29.19 -5.22 -2.97
CA GLY A 424 -30.52 -5.78 -3.21
C GLY A 424 -30.43 -7.21 -3.74
N VAL A 425 -31.54 -7.73 -4.21
CA VAL A 425 -31.60 -8.94 -5.01
C VAL A 425 -32.25 -8.52 -6.34
N TRP A 426 -31.40 -8.17 -7.30
CA TRP A 426 -31.82 -7.49 -8.53
C TRP A 426 -32.12 -8.43 -9.67
N ASN A 427 -31.57 -9.64 -9.60
CA ASN A 427 -31.78 -10.69 -10.60
C ASN A 427 -31.39 -12.04 -10.01
N GLY A 428 -31.86 -13.12 -10.61
CA GLY A 428 -31.41 -14.45 -10.31
C GLY A 428 -32.37 -15.26 -9.45
N SER A 429 -31.92 -16.40 -9.00
CA SER A 429 -32.70 -17.33 -8.19
C SER A 429 -31.87 -17.90 -7.06
N ALA A 430 -32.52 -18.22 -5.94
CA ALA A 430 -31.88 -18.88 -4.81
C ALA A 430 -32.87 -19.81 -4.11
N THR A 431 -32.34 -20.91 -3.62
CA THR A 431 -33.04 -21.86 -2.74
C THR A 431 -32.23 -21.98 -1.47
N LEU A 432 -32.86 -21.68 -0.33
CA LEU A 432 -32.24 -21.75 0.99
C LEU A 432 -33.07 -22.68 1.88
N ASN A 433 -32.41 -23.48 2.69
CA ASN A 433 -33.06 -24.28 3.73
C ASN A 433 -32.17 -24.38 4.96
N ALA A 434 -32.74 -24.67 6.09
CA ALA A 434 -31.98 -24.83 7.32
C ALA A 434 -32.56 -25.97 8.18
N ALA A 435 -31.79 -26.42 9.15
CA ALA A 435 -32.28 -27.44 10.09
C ALA A 435 -33.30 -26.83 11.05
N ALA A 436 -33.04 -25.63 11.55
CA ALA A 436 -33.89 -24.96 12.51
C ALA A 436 -33.68 -23.44 12.41
N ALA A 437 -34.64 -22.69 12.89
CA ALA A 437 -34.52 -21.25 13.08
C ALA A 437 -35.33 -20.81 14.30
N THR A 438 -34.96 -19.67 14.86
CA THR A 438 -35.69 -19.02 15.93
C THR A 438 -35.93 -17.57 15.52
N PHE A 439 -37.19 -17.15 15.48
CA PHE A 439 -37.57 -15.77 15.15
C PHE A 439 -38.33 -15.15 16.32
N ASN A 440 -37.73 -14.18 16.97
CA ASN A 440 -38.24 -13.54 18.16
C ASN A 440 -38.76 -14.55 19.21
N ARG A 441 -37.89 -15.50 19.60
CA ARG A 441 -38.15 -16.55 20.60
C ARG A 441 -39.12 -17.64 20.18
N ILE A 442 -39.57 -17.66 18.93
CA ILE A 442 -40.41 -18.73 18.38
C ILE A 442 -39.54 -19.66 17.54
N ASP A 443 -39.47 -20.92 17.93
CA ASP A 443 -38.72 -21.94 17.24
C ASP A 443 -39.50 -22.51 16.06
N VAL A 444 -38.83 -22.63 14.92
CA VAL A 444 -39.34 -23.32 13.74
C VAL A 444 -38.35 -24.33 13.25
N ARG A 445 -38.84 -25.42 12.67
CA ARG A 445 -38.00 -26.48 12.14
C ARG A 445 -38.03 -26.48 10.62
N ARG A 446 -36.91 -26.82 10.02
CA ARG A 446 -36.74 -26.98 8.58
C ARG A 446 -37.31 -25.84 7.75
N PRO A 447 -36.97 -24.58 8.06
CA PRO A 447 -37.35 -23.48 7.21
C PRO A 447 -36.77 -23.65 5.81
N SER A 448 -37.57 -23.30 4.80
CA SER A 448 -37.19 -23.38 3.40
C SER A 448 -37.66 -22.12 2.68
N LEU A 449 -36.83 -21.59 1.81
CA LEU A 449 -37.11 -20.39 1.03
C LEU A 449 -36.65 -20.59 -0.41
N LYS A 450 -37.55 -20.26 -1.35
CA LYS A 450 -37.21 -20.15 -2.78
C LYS A 450 -37.55 -18.78 -3.27
N LEU A 451 -36.62 -18.12 -3.89
CA LEU A 451 -36.83 -16.80 -4.47
C LEU A 451 -36.34 -16.74 -5.92
N ASN A 452 -36.95 -15.80 -6.63
CA ASN A 452 -36.65 -15.50 -8.02
C ASN A 452 -36.80 -13.98 -8.19
N ALA A 453 -35.74 -13.35 -8.66
CA ALA A 453 -35.71 -11.91 -8.83
C ALA A 453 -35.65 -11.52 -10.30
N THR A 454 -36.42 -10.51 -10.66
CA THR A 454 -36.40 -9.84 -11.95
C THR A 454 -36.05 -8.37 -11.77
N ALA A 455 -35.97 -7.60 -12.85
CA ALA A 455 -35.69 -6.17 -12.76
C ALA A 455 -36.74 -5.39 -11.96
N SER A 456 -37.99 -5.87 -11.90
CA SER A 456 -39.10 -5.18 -11.26
C SER A 456 -39.46 -5.70 -9.86
N THR A 457 -39.26 -7.00 -9.61
CA THR A 457 -39.72 -7.62 -8.35
C THR A 457 -38.77 -8.75 -7.91
N VAL A 458 -38.71 -8.95 -6.60
CA VAL A 458 -38.20 -10.17 -5.97
C VAL A 458 -39.43 -10.98 -5.55
N ASN A 459 -39.59 -12.17 -6.13
CA ASN A 459 -40.67 -13.09 -5.79
C ASN A 459 -40.16 -14.19 -4.88
N ILE A 460 -40.73 -14.27 -3.69
CA ILE A 460 -40.54 -15.41 -2.79
C ILE A 460 -41.67 -16.39 -3.11
N THR A 461 -41.35 -17.41 -3.89
CA THR A 461 -42.34 -18.38 -4.39
C THR A 461 -42.68 -19.43 -3.37
N GLU A 462 -41.77 -19.69 -2.44
CA GLU A 462 -41.99 -20.63 -1.35
C GLU A 462 -41.25 -20.14 -0.10
N LEU A 463 -41.98 -20.05 0.99
CA LEU A 463 -41.42 -19.87 2.33
C LEU A 463 -42.25 -20.77 3.24
N SER A 464 -41.59 -21.77 3.83
CA SER A 464 -42.26 -22.75 4.66
C SER A 464 -41.41 -23.10 5.87
N ALA A 465 -42.08 -23.49 6.95
CA ALA A 465 -41.44 -23.98 8.15
C ALA A 465 -42.43 -24.83 8.96
N PHE A 466 -41.93 -25.69 9.81
CA PHE A 466 -42.73 -26.45 10.76
C PHE A 466 -42.65 -25.81 12.14
N THR A 467 -43.75 -25.63 12.77
CA THR A 467 -43.85 -25.34 14.19
C THR A 467 -43.87 -26.67 14.97
N GLU A 468 -44.01 -26.61 16.29
CA GLU A 468 -44.05 -27.79 17.11
C GLU A 468 -45.14 -28.79 16.65
N ARG A 469 -46.28 -28.31 16.20
CA ARG A 469 -47.45 -29.13 15.81
C ARG A 469 -48.04 -28.84 14.44
N GLY A 470 -47.59 -27.79 13.79
CA GLY A 470 -48.20 -27.35 12.56
C GLY A 470 -47.21 -26.87 11.51
N ILE A 471 -47.75 -26.37 10.40
CA ILE A 471 -46.95 -25.90 9.27
C ILE A 471 -47.28 -24.46 8.95
N LEU A 472 -46.25 -23.68 8.65
CA LEU A 472 -46.33 -22.33 8.15
C LEU A 472 -45.95 -22.31 6.68
N GLN A 473 -46.70 -21.55 5.88
CA GLN A 473 -46.41 -21.33 4.46
C GLN A 473 -46.61 -19.88 4.11
N ALA A 474 -45.79 -19.35 3.25
CA ALA A 474 -45.93 -17.97 2.78
C ALA A 474 -45.43 -17.83 1.35
N THR A 475 -45.93 -16.81 0.68
CA THR A 475 -45.36 -16.26 -0.55
C THR A 475 -45.26 -14.75 -0.39
N ALA A 476 -44.31 -14.16 -1.07
CA ALA A 476 -44.12 -12.72 -1.00
C ALA A 476 -43.67 -12.15 -2.35
N ALA A 477 -43.94 -10.88 -2.56
CA ALA A 477 -43.38 -10.10 -3.65
C ALA A 477 -42.85 -8.79 -3.10
N VAL A 478 -41.63 -8.45 -3.45
CA VAL A 478 -40.98 -7.21 -3.05
C VAL A 478 -40.63 -6.43 -4.31
N SER A 479 -41.19 -5.22 -4.47
CA SER A 479 -40.84 -4.38 -5.60
C SER A 479 -39.39 -3.88 -5.46
N GLN A 480 -38.71 -3.67 -6.58
CA GLN A 480 -37.40 -3.05 -6.61
C GLN A 480 -37.51 -1.54 -6.27
N LEU A 481 -36.34 -0.87 -6.18
CA LEU A 481 -36.33 0.57 -5.89
C LEU A 481 -37.29 1.36 -6.83
N PRO A 482 -37.85 2.51 -6.36
CA PRO A 482 -37.47 3.23 -5.14
C PRO A 482 -38.24 2.83 -3.87
N GLN A 483 -39.33 2.14 -3.97
CA GLN A 483 -40.27 2.00 -2.81
C GLN A 483 -40.09 0.69 -2.05
N ARG A 484 -39.57 -0.35 -2.67
CA ARG A 484 -39.42 -1.69 -2.07
C ARG A 484 -40.68 -2.12 -1.32
N GLN A 485 -41.81 -2.04 -2.00
CA GLN A 485 -43.05 -2.45 -1.43
C GLN A 485 -43.16 -3.95 -1.30
N VAL A 486 -43.53 -4.42 -0.11
CA VAL A 486 -43.70 -5.84 0.20
C VAL A 486 -45.16 -6.20 0.21
N ASN A 487 -45.52 -7.28 -0.48
CA ASN A 487 -46.81 -7.94 -0.38
C ASN A 487 -46.57 -9.37 0.07
N LEU A 488 -47.15 -9.75 1.19
CA LEU A 488 -46.97 -11.06 1.83
C LEU A 488 -48.33 -11.77 1.93
N SER A 489 -48.35 -13.05 1.56
CA SER A 489 -49.46 -13.96 1.81
C SER A 489 -48.95 -15.06 2.72
N PHE A 490 -49.60 -15.23 3.89
CA PHE A 490 -49.12 -16.07 4.95
C PHE A 490 -50.24 -16.97 5.45
N SER A 491 -49.98 -18.27 5.60
CA SER A 491 -50.95 -19.23 6.12
C SER A 491 -50.29 -20.17 7.14
N GLY A 492 -51.06 -20.61 8.11
CA GLY A 492 -50.67 -21.57 9.11
C GLY A 492 -51.78 -22.57 9.38
N ARG A 493 -51.39 -23.82 9.59
CA ARG A 493 -52.30 -24.92 9.98
C ARG A 493 -51.85 -25.56 11.25
N GLY A 494 -52.72 -25.55 12.27
CA GLY A 494 -52.41 -26.17 13.55
C GLY A 494 -51.23 -25.54 14.26
N VAL A 495 -50.99 -24.25 14.04
CA VAL A 495 -49.81 -23.54 14.58
C VAL A 495 -50.16 -22.82 15.87
N PRO A 496 -49.17 -22.63 16.78
CA PRO A 496 -49.40 -21.81 17.97
C PRO A 496 -49.76 -20.36 17.55
N LEU A 497 -50.88 -19.85 17.99
CA LEU A 497 -51.35 -18.52 17.61
C LEU A 497 -50.55 -17.38 18.27
N ASN A 498 -49.77 -17.68 19.30
CA ASN A 498 -48.86 -16.72 19.92
C ASN A 498 -47.74 -16.24 18.99
N ILE A 499 -47.52 -16.88 17.84
CA ILE A 499 -46.59 -16.40 16.82
C ILE A 499 -46.99 -15.00 16.33
N LEU A 500 -48.26 -14.68 16.27
CA LEU A 500 -48.71 -13.36 15.88
C LEU A 500 -48.30 -12.28 16.90
N GLN A 501 -48.31 -12.62 18.18
CA GLN A 501 -47.83 -11.72 19.23
C GLN A 501 -46.31 -11.46 19.10
N ALA A 502 -45.55 -12.51 18.85
CA ALA A 502 -44.12 -12.43 18.73
C ALA A 502 -43.65 -11.75 17.44
N TRP A 503 -44.37 -11.89 16.34
CA TRP A 503 -43.94 -11.45 15.02
C TRP A 503 -44.56 -10.14 14.52
N GLY A 504 -45.47 -9.52 15.26
CA GLY A 504 -46.01 -8.26 14.84
C GLY A 504 -47.07 -7.65 15.73
N TRP A 505 -47.79 -8.43 16.54
CA TRP A 505 -48.92 -7.97 17.32
C TRP A 505 -48.84 -8.32 18.81
N PRO A 506 -48.00 -7.64 19.58
CA PRO A 506 -47.77 -8.01 20.99
C PRO A 506 -49.03 -7.89 21.86
N SER A 507 -49.97 -7.03 21.47
CA SER A 507 -51.21 -6.79 22.24
C SER A 507 -52.38 -7.70 21.86
N LEU A 508 -52.23 -8.60 20.88
CA LEU A 508 -53.30 -9.47 20.43
C LEU A 508 -53.59 -10.57 21.48
N PRO A 509 -54.79 -10.63 22.05
CA PRO A 509 -55.09 -11.57 23.13
C PRO A 509 -55.47 -12.95 22.58
N ILE A 510 -54.49 -13.66 22.00
CA ILE A 510 -54.70 -14.97 21.39
C ILE A 510 -53.79 -15.99 22.06
N SER A 511 -54.30 -17.17 22.33
CA SER A 511 -53.55 -18.32 22.81
C SER A 511 -54.10 -19.61 22.19
N GLY A 512 -53.37 -20.70 22.34
CA GLY A 512 -53.73 -22.00 21.79
C GLY A 512 -53.28 -22.18 20.34
N ASP A 513 -53.68 -23.29 19.74
CA ASP A 513 -53.35 -23.65 18.38
C ASP A 513 -54.49 -23.34 17.44
N GLY A 514 -54.17 -23.00 16.19
CA GLY A 514 -55.22 -22.68 15.22
C GLY A 514 -54.70 -22.59 13.79
N ASN A 515 -55.63 -22.25 12.92
CA ASN A 515 -55.34 -21.98 11.52
C ASN A 515 -55.39 -20.48 11.29
N LEU A 516 -54.52 -19.98 10.44
CA LEU A 516 -54.51 -18.57 10.08
C LEU A 516 -54.23 -18.39 8.60
N GLN A 517 -54.79 -17.33 8.07
CA GLN A 517 -54.52 -16.88 6.72
C GLN A 517 -54.47 -15.37 6.72
N LEU A 518 -53.34 -14.80 6.35
CA LEU A 518 -53.10 -13.39 6.43
C LEU A 518 -52.53 -12.87 5.13
N THR A 519 -52.89 -11.65 4.78
CA THR A 519 -52.18 -10.88 3.76
C THR A 519 -51.64 -9.61 4.41
N ALA A 520 -50.44 -9.25 4.08
CA ALA A 520 -49.80 -8.05 4.60
C ALA A 520 -49.14 -7.28 3.47
N SER A 521 -49.17 -5.97 3.58
CA SER A 521 -48.45 -5.09 2.67
C SER A 521 -47.73 -3.98 3.44
N GLY A 522 -46.61 -3.55 2.94
CA GLY A 522 -45.81 -2.49 3.56
C GLY A 522 -44.64 -2.08 2.68
N SER A 523 -43.91 -1.08 3.12
CA SER A 523 -42.76 -0.55 2.41
C SER A 523 -41.49 -0.69 3.27
N VAL A 524 -40.43 -1.22 2.70
CA VAL A 524 -39.12 -1.36 3.41
C VAL A 524 -38.38 -0.05 3.29
N GLN A 525 -38.15 0.63 4.41
CA GLN A 525 -37.43 1.89 4.50
C GLN A 525 -36.23 1.76 5.46
N ALA A 526 -35.14 2.48 5.16
CA ALA A 526 -33.89 2.39 5.92
C ALA A 526 -34.04 2.81 7.39
N ASP A 527 -34.82 3.84 7.67
CA ASP A 527 -34.89 4.55 8.96
C ASP A 527 -36.18 4.33 9.72
N ALA A 528 -37.09 3.51 9.21
CA ALA A 528 -38.38 3.28 9.84
C ALA A 528 -38.64 1.78 9.98
N PRO A 529 -39.26 1.34 11.09
CA PRO A 529 -39.72 -0.03 11.20
C PRO A 529 -40.81 -0.31 10.16
N LEU A 530 -40.82 -1.53 9.63
CA LEU A 530 -41.88 -1.97 8.72
C LEU A 530 -43.20 -1.95 9.46
N LYS A 531 -44.14 -1.13 8.97
CA LYS A 531 -45.52 -1.07 9.48
C LYS A 531 -46.46 -1.67 8.44
N PRO A 532 -46.70 -2.98 8.45
CA PRO A 532 -47.55 -3.59 7.45
C PRO A 532 -49.04 -3.29 7.70
N THR A 533 -49.79 -3.13 6.61
CA THR A 533 -51.23 -3.25 6.63
C THR A 533 -51.57 -4.73 6.52
N VAL A 534 -52.31 -5.25 7.48
CA VAL A 534 -52.60 -6.69 7.57
C VAL A 534 -54.08 -6.93 7.48
N ASN A 535 -54.47 -7.82 6.59
CA ASN A 535 -55.82 -8.34 6.48
C ASN A 535 -55.77 -9.88 6.58
N GLY A 536 -56.74 -10.47 7.29
CA GLY A 536 -56.71 -11.90 7.39
C GLY A 536 -57.84 -12.53 8.18
N GLN A 537 -57.79 -13.84 8.27
CA GLN A 537 -58.72 -14.68 8.99
C GLN A 537 -57.96 -15.59 9.97
N LEU A 538 -58.54 -15.76 11.13
CA LEU A 538 -58.08 -16.66 12.19
C LEU A 538 -59.18 -17.64 12.52
N SER A 539 -58.81 -18.91 12.67
CA SER A 539 -59.73 -19.92 13.20
C SER A 539 -58.97 -20.76 14.22
N ALA A 540 -59.55 -20.92 15.41
CA ALA A 540 -59.01 -21.79 16.43
C ALA A 540 -59.34 -23.25 16.09
N VAL A 541 -58.36 -24.14 16.32
CA VAL A 541 -58.54 -25.59 16.20
C VAL A 541 -58.50 -26.16 17.58
N ASN A 542 -59.63 -26.71 18.06
CA ASN A 542 -59.82 -27.42 19.33
C ASN A 542 -58.87 -27.01 20.47
N MET A 543 -59.31 -26.07 21.21
CA MET A 543 -58.63 -25.66 22.44
C MET A 543 -58.87 -26.64 23.57
#